data_f442376e63d612a660bb2ba71f789777
#
_entry.id   f442376e63d612a660bb2ba71f789777
#
_cell.length_a   1.000
_cell.length_b   1.000
_cell.length_c   1.000
_cell.angle_alpha   90.00
_cell.angle_beta   90.00
_cell.angle_gamma   90.00
#
_symmetry.space_group_name_H-M   'P 1'
#
loop_
_entity.id
_entity.type
_entity.pdbx_description
1 polymer ?
#
loop_
_entity_poly.entity_id
_entity_poly.type
_entity_poly.pdbx_seq_one_letter_code
_entity_poly.pdbx_strand_id
1 'polypeptide(L)'
;IGAIKTMGRRDIPQYDLTAVFEAMVNAVAHRDYSIYGSKIRLRLFADRLEIYSPGTIANTMTVDSLMYRQAVRNETLTSLLAKCPVPYELDWLVTDRHTFMDKRGEGVRIIFKNSERLSGKRPEYRLIDDAELLLTIFAAG
;
A
#
# COMPACT_ATOMS: atom_id res chain seq x y z
N ILE A 1 -12.06 5.64 4.55
CA ILE A 1 -10.67 5.99 4.63
C ILE A 1 -10.46 7.41 4.16
N GLY A 2 -9.82 8.19 5.03
CA GLY A 2 -9.53 9.57 4.74
C GLY A 2 -10.72 10.48 4.78
N ALA A 3 -10.46 11.77 4.88
CA ALA A 3 -11.49 12.79 4.80
C ALA A 3 -11.87 13.03 3.34
N ILE A 4 -13.08 13.45 3.14
CA ILE A 4 -13.56 13.86 1.83
C ILE A 4 -13.64 15.37 1.82
N LYS A 5 -13.04 15.96 0.81
CA LYS A 5 -13.06 17.39 0.61
C LYS A 5 -14.10 17.71 -0.45
N THR A 6 -15.08 18.52 -0.10
CA THR A 6 -16.12 18.93 -1.01
C THR A 6 -15.75 20.23 -1.72
N MET A 7 -15.83 20.19 -3.05
CA MET A 7 -15.65 21.39 -3.88
C MET A 7 -16.88 21.50 -4.78
N GLY A 8 -17.78 22.40 -4.43
CA GLY A 8 -19.05 22.49 -5.10
C GLY A 8 -19.82 21.19 -4.94
N ARG A 9 -20.01 20.45 -6.03
CA ARG A 9 -20.75 19.18 -6.03
C ARG A 9 -19.84 17.95 -6.13
N ARG A 10 -18.52 18.14 -6.07
CA ARG A 10 -17.55 17.06 -6.16
C ARG A 10 -16.95 16.78 -4.81
N ASP A 11 -16.93 15.51 -4.47
CA ASP A 11 -16.20 15.03 -3.31
C ASP A 11 -14.83 14.55 -3.80
N ILE A 12 -13.77 15.20 -3.29
CA ILE A 12 -12.40 14.82 -3.63
C ILE A 12 -11.83 14.08 -2.43
N PRO A 13 -11.45 12.81 -2.59
CA PRO A 13 -10.89 12.07 -1.47
C PRO A 13 -9.52 12.65 -1.09
N GLN A 14 -9.22 12.60 0.19
CA GLN A 14 -7.95 13.06 0.72
C GLN A 14 -6.82 12.09 0.35
N TYR A 15 -7.14 10.82 0.15
CA TYR A 15 -6.21 9.78 -0.29
C TYR A 15 -6.78 9.06 -1.50
N ASP A 16 -5.89 8.63 -2.40
CA ASP A 16 -6.30 7.77 -3.50
C ASP A 16 -6.66 6.40 -2.96
N LEU A 17 -7.92 6.00 -3.12
CA LEU A 17 -8.41 4.76 -2.53
C LEU A 17 -7.77 3.52 -3.14
N THR A 18 -7.45 3.55 -4.42
CA THR A 18 -6.75 2.44 -5.08
C THR A 18 -5.34 2.31 -4.52
N ALA A 19 -4.64 3.43 -4.30
CA ALA A 19 -3.30 3.41 -3.70
C ALA A 19 -3.35 2.84 -2.28
N VAL A 20 -4.34 3.21 -1.48
CA VAL A 20 -4.50 2.69 -0.12
C VAL A 20 -4.78 1.19 -0.16
N PHE A 21 -5.66 0.75 -1.05
CA PHE A 21 -5.95 -0.67 -1.25
C PHE A 21 -4.67 -1.45 -1.58
N GLU A 22 -3.90 -0.98 -2.55
CA GLU A 22 -2.64 -1.62 -2.94
C GLU A 22 -1.65 -1.66 -1.78
N ALA A 23 -1.58 -0.59 -1.00
CA ALA A 23 -0.70 -0.51 0.16
C ALA A 23 -1.06 -1.56 1.21
N MET A 24 -2.35 -1.75 1.46
CA MET A 24 -2.82 -2.73 2.43
C MET A 24 -2.57 -4.16 1.94
N VAL A 25 -2.85 -4.43 0.67
CA VAL A 25 -2.59 -5.75 0.08
C VAL A 25 -1.10 -6.08 0.14
N ASN A 26 -0.24 -5.11 -0.20
CA ASN A 26 1.21 -5.29 -0.13
C ASN A 26 1.69 -5.53 1.31
N ALA A 27 1.13 -4.80 2.28
CA ALA A 27 1.49 -5.00 3.68
C ALA A 27 1.18 -6.43 4.13
N VAL A 28 0.01 -6.96 3.75
CA VAL A 28 -0.38 -8.33 4.08
C VAL A 28 0.50 -9.35 3.35
N ALA A 29 0.71 -9.14 2.06
CA ALA A 29 1.43 -10.10 1.21
C ALA A 29 2.92 -10.20 1.56
N HIS A 30 3.53 -9.10 1.98
CA HIS A 30 4.98 -9.04 2.21
C HIS A 30 5.37 -8.95 3.69
N ARG A 31 4.40 -9.04 4.60
CA ARG A 31 4.68 -9.08 6.03
C ARG A 31 5.55 -10.28 6.37
N ASP A 32 6.48 -10.10 7.29
CA ASP A 32 7.28 -11.21 7.80
C ASP A 32 6.49 -11.95 8.88
N TYR A 33 5.87 -13.06 8.51
CA TYR A 33 5.04 -13.86 9.42
C TYR A 33 5.85 -14.69 10.42
N SER A 34 7.17 -14.68 10.31
CA SER A 34 8.01 -15.28 11.34
C SER A 34 8.14 -14.41 12.59
N ILE A 35 7.76 -13.14 12.50
CA ILE A 35 7.80 -12.21 13.62
C ILE A 35 6.46 -12.27 14.34
N TYR A 36 6.47 -12.82 15.56
CA TYR A 36 5.26 -12.93 16.39
C TYR A 36 5.09 -11.66 17.22
N GLY A 37 3.84 -11.35 17.54
CA GLY A 37 3.51 -10.24 18.42
C GLY A 37 3.49 -8.87 17.78
N SER A 38 4.05 -8.71 16.60
CA SER A 38 3.96 -7.47 15.84
C SER A 38 2.81 -7.52 14.86
N LYS A 39 2.09 -6.42 14.74
CA LYS A 39 0.90 -6.33 13.89
C LYS A 39 1.14 -5.35 12.76
N ILE A 40 0.43 -5.55 11.65
CA ILE A 40 0.28 -4.51 10.66
C ILE A 40 -0.56 -3.41 11.33
N ARG A 41 -0.07 -2.18 11.29
CA ARG A 41 -0.77 -1.05 11.91
C ARG A 41 -1.04 0.01 10.87
N LEU A 42 -2.23 0.55 10.90
CA LEU A 42 -2.59 1.68 10.05
C LEU A 42 -2.92 2.86 10.98
N ARG A 43 -2.27 3.99 10.76
CA ARG A 43 -2.48 5.20 11.54
C ARG A 43 -2.86 6.35 10.63
N LEU A 44 -3.95 7.00 10.93
CA LEU A 44 -4.43 8.14 10.17
C LEU A 44 -4.18 9.42 10.96
N PHE A 45 -3.43 10.33 10.34
CA PHE A 45 -3.16 11.66 10.89
C PHE A 45 -3.83 12.71 10.01
N ALA A 46 -3.81 13.97 10.46
CA ALA A 46 -4.42 15.05 9.70
C ALA A 46 -3.76 15.26 8.33
N ASP A 47 -2.47 15.01 8.23
CA ASP A 47 -1.67 15.29 7.04
C ASP A 47 -1.14 14.06 6.33
N ARG A 48 -1.33 12.86 6.88
CA ARG A 48 -0.77 11.64 6.32
C ARG A 48 -1.43 10.38 6.84
N LEU A 49 -1.25 9.33 6.07
CA LEU A 49 -1.59 7.96 6.44
C LEU A 49 -0.29 7.17 6.59
N GLU A 50 -0.17 6.41 7.67
CA GLU A 50 1.00 5.56 7.90
C GLU A 50 0.57 4.10 7.98
N ILE A 51 1.31 3.24 7.28
CA ILE A 51 1.12 1.78 7.34
C ILE A 51 2.43 1.15 7.78
N TYR A 52 2.40 0.47 8.93
CA TYR A 52 3.53 -0.25 9.49
C TYR A 52 3.36 -1.73 9.20
N SER A 53 4.40 -2.36 8.67
CA SER A 53 4.39 -3.81 8.42
C SER A 53 5.65 -4.44 9.00
N PRO A 54 5.52 -5.50 9.83
CA PRO A 54 6.68 -6.18 10.39
C PRO A 54 7.55 -6.79 9.30
N GLY A 55 8.86 -6.62 9.42
CA GLY A 55 9.84 -7.18 8.50
C GLY A 55 10.80 -6.12 7.98
N THR A 56 11.81 -6.59 7.26
CA THR A 56 12.81 -5.74 6.62
C THR A 56 12.74 -5.96 5.12
N ILE A 57 13.35 -5.07 4.36
CA ILE A 57 13.53 -5.29 2.93
C ILE A 57 14.61 -6.34 2.70
N ALA A 58 14.54 -7.04 1.57
CA ALA A 58 15.53 -8.06 1.24
C ALA A 58 16.92 -7.43 1.13
N ASN A 59 17.96 -8.23 1.46
CA ASN A 59 19.35 -7.75 1.45
C ASN A 59 19.80 -7.17 0.10
N THR A 60 19.22 -7.64 -0.98
CA THR A 60 19.53 -7.16 -2.33
C THR A 60 18.72 -5.95 -2.76
N MET A 61 17.87 -5.44 -1.87
CA MET A 61 16.99 -4.33 -2.17
C MET A 61 17.28 -3.15 -1.26
N THR A 62 17.05 -1.96 -1.78
CA THR A 62 17.04 -0.72 -1.01
C THR A 62 15.61 -0.18 -1.01
N VAL A 63 15.35 0.81 -0.15
CA VAL A 63 14.05 1.49 -0.14
C VAL A 63 13.76 2.07 -1.53
N ASP A 64 14.78 2.63 -2.20
CA ASP A 64 14.61 3.21 -3.53
C ASP A 64 14.30 2.16 -4.59
N SER A 65 14.87 0.96 -4.48
CA SER A 65 14.62 -0.10 -5.45
C SER A 65 13.31 -0.84 -5.24
N LEU A 66 12.66 -0.64 -4.09
CA LEU A 66 11.39 -1.32 -3.76
C LEU A 66 10.30 -1.01 -4.79
N MET A 67 10.35 0.17 -5.40
CA MET A 67 9.39 0.57 -6.43
C MET A 67 9.53 -0.26 -7.71
N TYR A 68 10.74 -0.73 -8.01
CA TYR A 68 11.03 -1.45 -9.25
C TYR A 68 11.14 -2.94 -9.08
N ARG A 69 11.38 -3.39 -7.85
CA ARG A 69 11.63 -4.80 -7.54
C ARG A 69 10.93 -5.14 -6.24
N GLN A 70 10.23 -6.25 -6.22
CA GLN A 70 9.64 -6.79 -5.00
C GLN A 70 10.19 -8.19 -4.77
N ALA A 71 10.71 -8.41 -3.57
CA ALA A 71 11.07 -9.73 -3.12
C ALA A 71 9.82 -10.41 -2.58
N VAL A 72 9.55 -11.61 -3.08
CA VAL A 72 8.41 -12.38 -2.62
C VAL A 72 8.83 -13.16 -1.38
N ARG A 73 8.27 -12.79 -0.23
CA ARG A 73 8.54 -13.47 1.03
C ARG A 73 7.53 -14.59 1.30
N ASN A 74 6.29 -14.33 1.01
CA ASN A 74 5.18 -15.24 1.30
C ASN A 74 4.57 -15.75 -0.01
N GLU A 75 5.26 -16.67 -0.68
CA GLU A 75 4.87 -17.13 -2.02
C GLU A 75 3.48 -17.75 -2.05
N THR A 76 3.14 -18.57 -1.06
CA THR A 76 1.83 -19.20 -0.99
C THR A 76 0.73 -18.16 -0.85
N LEU A 77 0.90 -17.21 0.08
CA LEU A 77 -0.08 -16.16 0.29
C LEU A 77 -0.21 -15.28 -0.95
N THR A 78 0.91 -14.91 -1.56
CA THR A 78 0.93 -14.12 -2.79
C THR A 78 0.20 -14.81 -3.91
N SER A 79 0.41 -16.11 -4.08
CA SER A 79 -0.28 -16.92 -5.09
C SER A 79 -1.78 -16.98 -4.83
N LEU A 80 -2.19 -17.13 -3.58
CA LEU A 80 -3.61 -17.14 -3.22
C LEU A 80 -4.27 -15.80 -3.48
N LEU A 81 -3.62 -14.71 -3.12
CA LEU A 81 -4.14 -13.36 -3.37
C LEU A 81 -4.25 -13.07 -4.86
N ALA A 82 -3.34 -13.62 -5.69
CA ALA A 82 -3.40 -13.49 -7.13
C ALA A 82 -4.59 -14.25 -7.75
N LYS A 83 -5.15 -15.21 -7.03
CA LYS A 83 -6.32 -15.99 -7.47
C LYS A 83 -7.62 -15.55 -6.80
N CYS A 84 -7.52 -14.78 -5.71
CA CYS A 84 -8.68 -14.37 -4.94
C CYS A 84 -9.38 -13.20 -5.64
N PRO A 85 -10.65 -13.34 -6.02
CA PRO A 85 -11.36 -12.26 -6.70
C PRO A 85 -11.65 -11.10 -5.77
N VAL A 86 -11.56 -9.90 -6.30
CA VAL A 86 -11.98 -8.69 -5.58
C VAL A 86 -13.52 -8.70 -5.53
N PRO A 87 -14.14 -8.58 -4.34
CA PRO A 87 -15.59 -8.53 -4.23
C PRO A 87 -16.17 -7.36 -5.01
N TYR A 88 -17.34 -7.56 -5.61
CA TYR A 88 -17.98 -6.49 -6.35
C TYR A 88 -18.40 -5.31 -5.47
N GLU A 89 -18.51 -5.52 -4.16
CA GLU A 89 -18.77 -4.46 -3.19
C GLU A 89 -17.65 -3.42 -3.16
N LEU A 90 -16.49 -3.76 -3.71
CA LEU A 90 -15.36 -2.84 -3.86
C LEU A 90 -15.29 -2.27 -5.27
N ASP A 91 -16.41 -2.10 -5.94
CA ASP A 91 -16.50 -1.59 -7.31
C ASP A 91 -16.00 -0.14 -7.42
N TRP A 92 -15.90 0.57 -6.30
CA TRP A 92 -15.32 1.91 -6.24
C TRP A 92 -13.81 1.93 -6.52
N LEU A 93 -13.15 0.77 -6.53
CA LEU A 93 -11.74 0.69 -6.88
C LEU A 93 -11.56 0.88 -8.39
N VAL A 94 -10.71 1.83 -8.75
CA VAL A 94 -10.37 2.07 -10.16
C VAL A 94 -9.22 1.15 -10.52
N THR A 95 -9.54 -0.08 -10.90
CA THR A 95 -8.55 -1.08 -11.27
C THR A 95 -9.11 -2.02 -12.33
N ASP A 96 -8.23 -2.47 -13.22
CA ASP A 96 -8.56 -3.48 -14.22
C ASP A 96 -8.43 -4.90 -13.68
N ARG A 97 -7.95 -5.04 -12.46
CA ARG A 97 -7.72 -6.36 -11.88
C ARG A 97 -9.00 -6.93 -11.30
N HIS A 98 -9.15 -8.23 -11.48
CA HIS A 98 -10.25 -8.99 -10.90
C HIS A 98 -9.85 -9.70 -9.61
N THR A 99 -8.56 -9.67 -9.26
CA THR A 99 -8.03 -10.34 -8.07
C THR A 99 -7.32 -9.34 -7.16
N PHE A 100 -7.12 -9.73 -5.89
CA PHE A 100 -6.51 -8.85 -4.89
C PHE A 100 -5.08 -8.48 -5.24
N MET A 101 -4.33 -9.35 -5.90
CA MET A 101 -2.93 -9.10 -6.17
C MET A 101 -2.57 -9.42 -7.60
N ASP A 102 -1.76 -8.56 -8.20
CA ASP A 102 -1.17 -8.79 -9.51
C ASP A 102 0.16 -9.52 -9.31
N LYS A 103 0.37 -10.58 -10.10
CA LYS A 103 1.62 -11.34 -10.06
C LYS A 103 2.85 -10.55 -10.51
N ARG A 104 2.64 -9.42 -11.22
CA ARG A 104 3.73 -8.60 -11.77
C ARG A 104 4.38 -7.66 -10.76
N GLY A 105 3.86 -7.57 -9.54
CA GLY A 105 4.42 -6.71 -8.52
C GLY A 105 4.27 -5.23 -8.81
N GLU A 106 3.20 -4.80 -9.44
CA GLU A 106 2.97 -3.41 -9.81
C GLU A 106 2.35 -2.57 -8.69
N GLY A 107 2.00 -3.20 -7.57
CA GLY A 107 1.31 -2.51 -6.48
C GLY A 107 2.04 -1.28 -5.97
N VAL A 108 3.37 -1.37 -5.80
CA VAL A 108 4.17 -0.25 -5.31
C VAL A 108 4.14 0.91 -6.30
N ARG A 109 4.21 0.62 -7.59
CA ARG A 109 4.11 1.67 -8.62
C ARG A 109 2.78 2.39 -8.58
N ILE A 110 1.70 1.65 -8.39
CA ILE A 110 0.35 2.22 -8.28
C ILE A 110 0.26 3.11 -7.05
N ILE A 111 0.78 2.66 -5.92
CA ILE A 111 0.82 3.44 -4.68
C ILE A 111 1.49 4.80 -4.93
N PHE A 112 2.67 4.78 -5.52
CA PHE A 112 3.44 5.99 -5.74
C PHE A 112 2.78 6.90 -6.78
N LYS A 113 2.43 6.36 -7.93
CA LYS A 113 1.87 7.11 -9.03
C LYS A 113 0.55 7.79 -8.65
N ASN A 114 -0.37 7.02 -8.10
CA ASN A 114 -1.69 7.56 -7.78
C ASN A 114 -1.65 8.54 -6.61
N SER A 115 -0.86 8.24 -5.59
CA SER A 115 -0.74 9.12 -4.43
C SER A 115 -0.07 10.44 -4.77
N GLU A 116 0.99 10.41 -5.56
CA GLU A 116 1.68 11.63 -5.98
C GLU A 116 0.79 12.47 -6.88
N ARG A 117 0.02 11.84 -7.77
CA ARG A 117 -0.93 12.54 -8.63
C ARG A 117 -1.97 13.30 -7.81
N LEU A 118 -2.47 12.69 -6.75
CA LEU A 118 -3.52 13.29 -5.93
C LEU A 118 -3.00 14.37 -4.98
N SER A 119 -1.90 14.11 -4.28
CA SER A 119 -1.40 14.98 -3.22
C SER A 119 -0.29 15.93 -3.66
N GLY A 120 0.37 15.63 -4.77
CA GLY A 120 1.57 16.34 -5.19
C GLY A 120 2.81 15.94 -4.41
N LYS A 121 2.69 14.98 -3.49
CA LYS A 121 3.80 14.52 -2.66
C LYS A 121 4.02 13.03 -2.86
N ARG A 122 5.28 12.67 -3.04
CA ARG A 122 5.67 11.28 -3.23
C ARG A 122 5.58 10.52 -1.91
N PRO A 123 4.93 9.35 -1.88
CA PRO A 123 4.96 8.49 -0.70
C PRO A 123 6.39 8.08 -0.33
N GLU A 124 6.58 7.71 0.92
CA GLU A 124 7.90 7.35 1.43
C GLU A 124 7.86 5.99 2.12
N TYR A 125 8.88 5.17 1.84
CA TYR A 125 9.14 3.96 2.61
C TYR A 125 10.34 4.19 3.52
N ARG A 126 10.24 3.71 4.76
CA ARG A 126 11.32 3.82 5.74
C ARG A 126 11.40 2.56 6.59
N LEU A 127 12.62 2.15 6.92
CA LEU A 127 12.84 1.07 7.89
C LEU A 127 12.89 1.67 9.29
N ILE A 128 12.16 1.06 10.22
CA ILE A 128 12.13 1.46 11.62
C ILE A 128 12.83 0.37 12.43
N ASP A 129 13.97 0.70 13.02
CA ASP A 129 14.76 -0.19 13.91
C ASP A 129 15.06 -1.56 13.28
N ASP A 130 15.26 -1.61 11.97
CA ASP A 130 15.47 -2.86 11.21
C ASP A 130 14.42 -3.94 11.47
N ALA A 131 13.23 -3.56 11.93
CA ALA A 131 12.19 -4.50 12.32
C ALA A 131 10.87 -4.27 11.60
N GLU A 132 10.62 -3.04 11.17
CA GLU A 132 9.36 -2.69 10.53
C GLU A 132 9.59 -1.83 9.29
N LEU A 133 8.74 -2.02 8.29
CA LEU A 133 8.70 -1.15 7.13
C LEU A 133 7.53 -0.18 7.29
N LEU A 134 7.81 1.10 7.21
CA LEU A 134 6.81 2.16 7.30
C LEU A 134 6.58 2.77 5.94
N LEU A 135 5.33 2.73 5.48
CA LEU A 135 4.88 3.47 4.30
C LEU A 135 4.11 4.70 4.77
N THR A 136 4.52 5.86 4.28
CA THR A 136 3.81 7.13 4.52
C THR A 136 3.20 7.62 3.22
N ILE A 137 1.89 7.85 3.23
CA ILE A 137 1.15 8.44 2.12
C ILE A 137 0.60 9.79 2.61
N PHE A 138 0.95 10.86 1.89
CA PHE A 138 0.56 12.20 2.29
C PHE A 138 -0.84 12.53 1.80
N ALA A 139 -1.57 13.30 2.63
CA ALA A 139 -2.92 13.73 2.31
C ALA A 139 -2.91 14.80 1.22
N ALA A 140 -3.95 14.83 0.42
CA ALA A 140 -4.19 15.94 -0.49
C ALA A 140 -4.52 17.20 0.31
N GLY A 141 -3.91 18.30 -0.06
CA GLY A 141 -4.06 19.58 0.63
C GLY A 141 -5.38 20.29 0.44
#